data_fba7a9a57931f729589f4711c7fd8a49
#
_entry.id   fba7a9a57931f729589f4711c7fd8a49
#
_cell.length_a   1.000
_cell.length_b   1.000
_cell.length_c   1.000
_cell.angle_alpha   90.00
_cell.angle_beta   90.00
_cell.angle_gamma   90.00
#
_symmetry.space_group_name_H-M   'P 1'
#
loop_
_entity.id
_entity.type
_entity.pdbx_description
1 polymer ?
#
loop_
_entity_poly.entity_id
_entity_poly.type
_entity_poly.pdbx_seq_one_letter_code
_entity_poly.pdbx_strand_id
1 'polypeptide(L)'
;MKNDRFATLSLHAGRVIGAASGVAACGLWLWALGTPQGAFTLSALHIAIGVLMMLFAIFAVIASVRAHGMVLLVIFVMSFFPVGGYLLGTPLWLRWVGVADFGFLAGGLLIWRFAPKTAGQQAPTAEGKDR
;
A
#
# COMPACT_ATOMS: atom_id res chain seq x y z
N MET A 1 19.37 -23.11 -4.64
CA MET A 1 19.73 -22.13 -5.69
C MET A 1 18.55 -21.63 -6.54
N LYS A 2 17.63 -22.47 -7.02
CA LYS A 2 16.49 -22.03 -7.86
C LYS A 2 15.43 -21.26 -7.02
N ASN A 3 15.19 -21.68 -5.79
CA ASN A 3 14.19 -21.08 -4.88
C ASN A 3 14.60 -19.68 -4.39
N ASP A 4 15.89 -19.43 -4.21
CA ASP A 4 16.37 -18.13 -3.70
C ASP A 4 16.23 -17.02 -4.75
N ARG A 5 16.47 -17.34 -6.02
CA ARG A 5 16.23 -16.40 -7.12
C ARG A 5 14.77 -16.04 -7.28
N PHE A 6 13.88 -17.02 -7.12
CA PHE A 6 12.45 -16.78 -7.20
C PHE A 6 11.97 -15.88 -6.04
N ALA A 7 12.41 -16.14 -4.81
CA ALA A 7 12.07 -15.32 -3.66
C ALA A 7 12.56 -13.87 -3.82
N THR A 8 13.80 -13.69 -4.31
CA THR A 8 14.36 -12.36 -4.55
C THR A 8 13.58 -11.60 -5.63
N LEU A 9 13.24 -12.25 -6.74
CA LEU A 9 12.44 -11.65 -7.82
C LEU A 9 11.04 -11.25 -7.32
N SER A 10 10.39 -12.14 -6.55
CA SER A 10 9.05 -11.87 -5.99
C SER A 10 9.07 -10.71 -5.01
N LEU A 11 10.11 -10.58 -4.19
CA LEU A 11 10.29 -9.45 -3.29
C LEU A 11 10.48 -8.13 -4.07
N HIS A 12 11.31 -8.13 -5.11
CA HIS A 12 11.50 -6.96 -5.96
C HIS A 12 10.21 -6.58 -6.69
N ALA A 13 9.50 -7.57 -7.24
CA ALA A 13 8.21 -7.34 -7.88
C ALA A 13 7.20 -6.69 -6.90
N GLY A 14 7.11 -7.20 -5.67
CA GLY A 14 6.25 -6.62 -4.64
C GLY A 14 6.59 -5.17 -4.31
N ARG A 15 7.88 -4.84 -4.21
CA ARG A 15 8.36 -3.47 -3.99
C ARG A 15 8.01 -2.54 -5.14
N VAL A 16 8.24 -2.99 -6.39
CA VAL A 16 7.93 -2.20 -7.58
C VAL A 16 6.42 -1.98 -7.72
N ILE A 17 5.62 -3.03 -7.56
CA ILE A 17 4.14 -2.93 -7.65
C ILE A 17 3.61 -1.98 -6.59
N GLY A 18 4.01 -2.14 -5.32
CA GLY A 18 3.55 -1.28 -4.25
C GLY A 18 3.98 0.19 -4.43
N ALA A 19 5.24 0.44 -4.84
CA ALA A 19 5.73 1.79 -5.10
C ALA A 19 5.03 2.44 -6.31
N ALA A 20 4.89 1.71 -7.42
CA ALA A 20 4.20 2.21 -8.63
C ALA A 20 2.73 2.56 -8.33
N SER A 21 2.05 1.71 -7.56
CA SER A 21 0.67 1.97 -7.13
C SER A 21 0.57 3.20 -6.23
N GLY A 22 1.52 3.40 -5.33
CA GLY A 22 1.57 4.59 -4.48
C GLY A 22 1.79 5.87 -5.28
N VAL A 23 2.71 5.84 -6.24
CA VAL A 23 2.95 6.99 -7.14
C VAL A 23 1.71 7.27 -8.00
N ALA A 24 1.07 6.24 -8.55
CA ALA A 24 -0.16 6.39 -9.32
C ALA A 24 -1.30 6.98 -8.46
N ALA A 25 -1.50 6.48 -7.24
CA ALA A 25 -2.49 7.01 -6.32
C ALA A 25 -2.22 8.48 -5.96
N CYS A 26 -0.96 8.85 -5.67
CA CYS A 26 -0.57 10.25 -5.46
C CYS A 26 -0.91 11.13 -6.65
N GLY A 27 -0.57 10.69 -7.87
CA GLY A 27 -0.86 11.44 -9.10
C GLY A 27 -2.36 11.64 -9.33
N LEU A 28 -3.16 10.60 -9.08
CA LEU A 28 -4.62 10.65 -9.20
C LEU A 28 -5.24 11.62 -8.17
N TRP A 29 -4.76 11.60 -6.92
CA TRP A 29 -5.24 12.53 -5.90
C TRP A 29 -4.81 13.97 -6.16
N LEU A 30 -3.57 14.20 -6.62
CA LEU A 30 -3.13 15.53 -7.04
C LEU A 30 -3.98 16.06 -8.19
N TRP A 31 -4.28 15.19 -9.17
CA TRP A 31 -5.18 15.56 -10.28
C TRP A 31 -6.58 15.90 -9.77
N ALA A 32 -7.14 15.08 -8.85
CA ALA A 32 -8.44 15.30 -8.25
C ALA A 32 -8.55 16.64 -7.50
N LEU A 33 -7.50 16.99 -6.76
CA LEU A 33 -7.45 18.23 -5.98
C LEU A 33 -7.16 19.46 -6.85
N GLY A 34 -6.41 19.28 -7.96
CA GLY A 34 -5.98 20.38 -8.82
C GLY A 34 -6.96 20.75 -9.94
N THR A 35 -7.89 19.87 -10.31
CA THR A 35 -8.86 20.14 -11.37
C THR A 35 -10.23 20.50 -10.78
N PRO A 36 -10.73 21.73 -11.00
CA PRO A 36 -12.08 22.11 -10.63
C PRO A 36 -13.08 21.35 -11.51
N GLN A 37 -13.44 20.17 -11.09
CA GLN A 37 -14.47 19.38 -11.77
C GLN A 37 -15.83 19.76 -11.19
N GLY A 38 -16.68 20.34 -12.05
CA GLY A 38 -17.96 20.95 -11.69
C GLY A 38 -19.01 20.08 -11.00
N ALA A 39 -18.68 18.84 -10.60
CA ALA A 39 -19.51 17.99 -9.78
C ALA A 39 -19.02 17.88 -8.31
N PHE A 40 -17.79 18.29 -8.03
CA PHE A 40 -17.26 18.32 -6.68
C PHE A 40 -17.07 19.76 -6.25
N THR A 41 -18.09 20.31 -5.58
CA THR A 41 -17.85 21.47 -4.71
C THR A 41 -16.80 21.02 -3.70
N LEU A 42 -15.59 21.56 -3.81
CA LEU A 42 -14.49 21.29 -2.88
C LEU A 42 -14.89 21.78 -1.47
N SER A 43 -15.69 21.00 -0.78
CA SER A 43 -15.91 21.24 0.65
C SER A 43 -14.61 20.93 1.39
N ALA A 44 -14.40 21.60 2.52
CA ALA A 44 -13.23 21.35 3.37
C ALA A 44 -13.04 19.86 3.69
N LEU A 45 -14.14 19.09 3.78
CA LEU A 45 -14.12 17.65 4.00
C LEU A 45 -13.49 16.88 2.82
N HIS A 46 -13.83 17.22 1.58
CA HIS A 46 -13.26 16.56 0.40
C HIS A 46 -11.76 16.83 0.28
N ILE A 47 -11.33 18.06 0.56
CA ILE A 47 -9.90 18.41 0.61
C ILE A 47 -9.18 17.61 1.69
N ALA A 48 -9.75 17.52 2.89
CA ALA A 48 -9.17 16.78 4.00
C ALA A 48 -9.03 15.28 3.67
N ILE A 49 -10.05 14.67 3.07
CA ILE A 49 -10.00 13.27 2.63
C ILE A 49 -8.92 13.08 1.56
N GLY A 50 -8.87 13.95 0.55
CA GLY A 50 -7.86 13.87 -0.52
C GLY A 50 -6.44 13.99 0.01
N VAL A 51 -6.18 14.92 0.93
CA VAL A 51 -4.87 15.08 1.58
C VAL A 51 -4.52 13.85 2.41
N LEU A 52 -5.47 13.31 3.18
CA LEU A 52 -5.25 12.08 3.98
C LEU A 52 -4.91 10.90 3.09
N MET A 53 -5.63 10.71 1.98
CA MET A 53 -5.38 9.62 1.03
C MET A 53 -4.02 9.79 0.32
N MET A 54 -3.63 11.01 0.02
CA MET A 54 -2.30 11.30 -0.53
C MET A 54 -1.18 10.97 0.47
N LEU A 55 -1.38 11.25 1.76
CA LEU A 55 -0.43 10.83 2.81
C LEU A 55 -0.31 9.31 2.87
N PHE A 56 -1.43 8.56 2.83
CA PHE A 56 -1.38 7.10 2.78
C PHE A 56 -0.61 6.59 1.55
N ALA A 57 -0.80 7.19 0.39
CA ALA A 57 -0.07 6.82 -0.82
C ALA A 57 1.45 7.08 -0.67
N ILE A 58 1.87 8.19 -0.06
CA ILE A 58 3.27 8.48 0.23
C ILE A 58 3.84 7.45 1.20
N PHE A 59 3.14 7.14 2.29
CA PHE A 59 3.57 6.10 3.22
C PHE A 59 3.65 4.72 2.57
N ALA A 60 2.75 4.41 1.62
CA ALA A 60 2.79 3.17 0.85
C ALA A 60 4.06 3.07 -0.01
N VAL A 61 4.48 4.15 -0.65
CA VAL A 61 5.76 4.21 -1.39
C VAL A 61 6.92 3.92 -0.45
N ILE A 62 6.98 4.60 0.70
CA ILE A 62 8.06 4.42 1.68
C ILE A 62 8.08 2.98 2.21
N ALA A 63 6.91 2.43 2.56
CA ALA A 63 6.78 1.06 3.05
C ALA A 63 7.21 0.03 1.99
N SER A 64 6.88 0.26 0.72
CA SER A 64 7.28 -0.59 -0.41
C SER A 64 8.80 -0.59 -0.59
N VAL A 65 9.42 0.58 -0.59
CA VAL A 65 10.88 0.71 -0.72
C VAL A 65 11.60 0.03 0.45
N ARG A 66 11.07 0.17 1.67
CA ARG A 66 11.61 -0.47 2.87
C ARG A 66 11.22 -1.94 3.06
N ALA A 67 10.44 -2.51 2.12
CA ALA A 67 9.94 -3.89 2.18
C ALA A 67 9.11 -4.22 3.44
N HIS A 68 8.33 -3.26 3.95
CA HIS A 68 7.42 -3.47 5.07
C HIS A 68 6.03 -3.92 4.60
N GLY A 69 5.89 -5.20 4.26
CA GLY A 69 4.64 -5.75 3.69
C GLY A 69 3.42 -5.58 4.59
N MET A 70 3.56 -5.76 5.92
CA MET A 70 2.46 -5.56 6.88
C MET A 70 1.94 -4.11 6.87
N VAL A 71 2.84 -3.14 6.77
CA VAL A 71 2.45 -1.72 6.71
C VAL A 71 1.64 -1.45 5.44
N LEU A 72 2.04 -2.01 4.31
CA LEU A 72 1.28 -1.90 3.05
C LEU A 72 -0.11 -2.51 3.16
N LEU A 73 -0.26 -3.67 3.81
CA LEU A 73 -1.56 -4.29 4.02
C LEU A 73 -2.47 -3.44 4.92
N VAL A 74 -1.91 -2.83 5.97
CA VAL A 74 -2.66 -1.91 6.83
C VAL A 74 -3.09 -0.67 6.04
N ILE A 75 -2.19 -0.09 5.24
CA ILE A 75 -2.52 1.06 4.38
C ILE A 75 -3.62 0.68 3.40
N PHE A 76 -3.53 -0.51 2.76
CA PHE A 76 -4.60 -1.01 1.88
C PHE A 76 -5.95 -1.03 2.60
N VAL A 77 -6.03 -1.62 3.78
CA VAL A 77 -7.29 -1.70 4.54
C VAL A 77 -7.81 -0.30 4.88
N MET A 78 -6.93 0.60 5.33
CA MET A 78 -7.31 1.95 5.75
C MET A 78 -7.72 2.85 4.57
N SER A 79 -7.14 2.67 3.37
CA SER A 79 -7.50 3.45 2.19
C SER A 79 -8.69 2.85 1.44
N PHE A 80 -8.72 1.52 1.31
CA PHE A 80 -9.72 0.84 0.50
C PHE A 80 -11.11 0.85 1.14
N PHE A 81 -11.23 0.52 2.42
CA PHE A 81 -12.55 0.38 3.05
C PHE A 81 -13.35 1.69 3.10
N PRO A 82 -12.80 2.84 3.53
CA PRO A 82 -13.62 4.04 3.57
C PRO A 82 -13.79 4.74 2.21
N VAL A 83 -12.81 4.65 1.31
CA VAL A 83 -12.78 5.45 0.08
C VAL A 83 -12.58 4.62 -1.18
N GLY A 84 -11.56 3.78 -1.24
CA GLY A 84 -11.21 3.01 -2.43
C GLY A 84 -12.34 2.10 -2.92
N GLY A 85 -13.01 1.38 -1.99
CA GLY A 85 -14.14 0.53 -2.32
C GLY A 85 -15.35 1.31 -2.87
N TYR A 86 -15.63 2.48 -2.32
CA TYR A 86 -16.68 3.37 -2.83
C TYR A 86 -16.32 3.88 -4.23
N LEU A 87 -15.08 4.28 -4.45
CA LEU A 87 -14.61 4.83 -5.74
C LEU A 87 -14.63 3.79 -6.87
N LEU A 88 -14.47 2.49 -6.57
CA LEU A 88 -14.61 1.44 -7.58
C LEU A 88 -15.99 1.41 -8.22
N GLY A 89 -17.03 1.74 -7.45
CA GLY A 89 -18.42 1.80 -7.94
C GLY A 89 -18.74 3.05 -8.76
N THR A 90 -17.84 4.02 -8.86
CA THR A 90 -18.07 5.25 -9.63
C THR A 90 -17.77 5.05 -11.12
N PRO A 91 -18.58 5.60 -12.05
CA PRO A 91 -18.31 5.52 -13.47
C PRO A 91 -17.18 6.46 -13.92
N LEU A 92 -16.63 7.26 -13.03
CA LEU A 92 -15.63 8.26 -13.29
C LEU A 92 -14.21 7.67 -13.27
N TRP A 93 -13.24 8.46 -13.73
CA TRP A 93 -11.82 8.11 -13.68
C TRP A 93 -11.31 7.83 -12.24
N LEU A 94 -12.01 8.30 -11.21
CA LEU A 94 -11.73 8.04 -9.79
C LEU A 94 -11.71 6.54 -9.43
N ARG A 95 -12.36 5.66 -10.20
CA ARG A 95 -12.26 4.21 -10.02
C ARG A 95 -10.82 3.70 -10.06
N TRP A 96 -9.94 4.40 -10.78
CA TRP A 96 -8.53 4.03 -10.88
C TRP A 96 -7.77 4.17 -9.55
N VAL A 97 -8.26 5.03 -8.64
CA VAL A 97 -7.73 5.10 -7.26
C VAL A 97 -7.99 3.78 -6.55
N GLY A 98 -9.23 3.26 -6.61
CA GLY A 98 -9.55 1.95 -6.04
C GLY A 98 -8.76 0.81 -6.70
N VAL A 99 -8.50 0.88 -8.00
CA VAL A 99 -7.62 -0.09 -8.69
C VAL A 99 -6.19 0.00 -8.18
N ALA A 100 -5.64 1.20 -7.96
CA ALA A 100 -4.29 1.40 -7.40
C ALA A 100 -4.17 0.79 -6.00
N ASP A 101 -5.22 0.83 -5.18
CA ASP A 101 -5.23 0.22 -3.85
C ASP A 101 -5.00 -1.31 -3.91
N PHE A 102 -5.50 -2.01 -4.94
CA PHE A 102 -5.19 -3.43 -5.13
C PHE A 102 -3.69 -3.68 -5.38
N GLY A 103 -2.98 -2.71 -5.91
CA GLY A 103 -1.52 -2.79 -6.01
C GLY A 103 -0.84 -2.78 -4.64
N PHE A 104 -1.40 -2.08 -3.64
CA PHE A 104 -0.91 -2.15 -2.25
C PHE A 104 -1.14 -3.54 -1.67
N LEU A 105 -2.31 -4.15 -1.94
CA LEU A 105 -2.60 -5.51 -1.51
C LEU A 105 -1.61 -6.50 -2.13
N ALA A 106 -1.46 -6.48 -3.46
CA ALA A 106 -0.57 -7.38 -4.17
C ALA A 106 0.89 -7.19 -3.76
N GLY A 107 1.37 -5.95 -3.71
CA GLY A 107 2.72 -5.61 -3.27
C GLY A 107 2.96 -6.01 -1.82
N GLY A 108 2.01 -5.73 -0.94
CA GLY A 108 2.06 -6.08 0.48
C GLY A 108 2.14 -7.58 0.72
N LEU A 109 1.31 -8.38 0.03
CA LEU A 109 1.32 -9.84 0.13
C LEU A 109 2.63 -10.44 -0.38
N LEU A 110 3.16 -9.96 -1.52
CA LEU A 110 4.43 -10.41 -2.06
C LEU A 110 5.58 -10.10 -1.09
N ILE A 111 5.65 -8.88 -0.59
CA ILE A 111 6.67 -8.48 0.39
C ILE A 111 6.53 -9.31 1.67
N TRP A 112 5.33 -9.41 2.22
CA TRP A 112 5.09 -10.15 3.46
C TRP A 112 5.46 -11.64 3.33
N ARG A 113 5.20 -12.24 2.17
CA ARG A 113 5.47 -13.66 1.92
C ARG A 113 6.95 -13.94 1.71
N PHE A 114 7.68 -13.03 1.05
CA PHE A 114 9.05 -13.28 0.58
C PHE A 114 10.10 -12.40 1.27
N ALA A 115 9.72 -11.44 2.11
CA ALA A 115 10.70 -10.72 2.92
C ALA A 115 11.39 -11.67 3.91
N PRO A 116 12.71 -11.57 4.08
CA PRO A 116 13.41 -12.36 5.08
C PRO A 116 12.84 -12.04 6.46
N LYS A 117 12.36 -13.05 7.15
CA LYS A 117 11.91 -12.90 8.54
C LYS A 117 13.13 -12.47 9.35
N THR A 118 13.10 -11.27 9.89
CA THR A 118 14.17 -10.76 10.75
C THR A 118 14.36 -11.76 11.89
N ALA A 119 15.59 -12.21 12.13
CA ALA A 119 15.96 -13.24 13.11
C ALA A 119 15.63 -12.89 14.59
N GLY A 120 14.93 -11.79 14.84
CA GLY A 120 14.48 -11.36 16.17
C GLY A 120 13.19 -12.02 16.68
N GLN A 121 12.56 -12.92 15.90
CA GLN A 121 11.41 -13.73 16.34
C GLN A 121 11.78 -15.19 16.64
N GLN A 122 13.07 -15.48 16.83
CA GLN A 122 13.41 -16.72 17.51
C GLN A 122 12.90 -16.59 18.94
N ALA A 123 11.89 -17.39 19.26
CA ALA A 123 11.40 -17.57 20.62
C ALA A 123 12.60 -17.75 21.54
N PRO A 124 12.58 -17.20 22.77
CA PRO A 124 13.61 -17.49 23.76
C PRO A 124 13.65 -19.01 23.88
N THR A 125 14.74 -19.59 23.40
CA THR A 125 15.08 -20.98 23.69
C THR A 125 14.99 -21.14 25.19
N ALA A 126 14.15 -22.05 25.63
CA ALA A 126 14.04 -22.45 27.03
C ALA A 126 15.38 -23.09 27.44
N GLU A 127 16.38 -22.24 27.62
CA GLU A 127 17.67 -22.58 28.22
C GLU A 127 17.55 -22.26 29.71
N GLY A 128 17.38 -23.28 30.49
CA GLY A 128 17.44 -23.13 31.94
C GLY A 128 16.47 -23.99 32.74
N LYS A 129 16.39 -25.28 32.45
CA LYS A 129 15.83 -26.20 33.42
C LYS A 129 16.69 -27.46 33.59
N ASP A 130 17.91 -27.24 34.08
CA ASP A 130 18.73 -28.27 34.73
C ASP A 130 19.72 -27.55 35.66
N ARG A 131 19.25 -27.31 36.89
CA ARG A 131 20.07 -27.26 38.12
C ARG A 131 19.17 -27.53 39.32
#